data_8079f9d4cdbd5f896be65eeb873fb558
#
_entry.id   8079f9d4cdbd5f896be65eeb873fb558
#
_cell.length_a   1.000
_cell.length_b   1.000
_cell.length_c   1.000
_cell.angle_alpha   90.00
_cell.angle_beta   90.00
_cell.angle_gamma   90.00
#
_symmetry.space_group_name_H-M   'P 1'
#
loop_
_entity.id
_entity.type
_entity.pdbx_description
1 polymer ?
#
loop_
_entity_poly.entity_id
_entity_poly.type
_entity_poly.pdbx_seq_one_letter_code
_entity_poly.pdbx_strand_id
1 'polypeptide(L)'
;GVEKPFVVHAHFNLSGDQGEAVDALYKGYLEGDRAQTLKGVTGSGKTFTMAKLIEKIQKPTLILSHNKTLSAQLYREFKTFFPENAVTYFVSTYDFYQPEAYVPGKDLYIEKEVDINDEIDRLRLHASFSLMERRDVIVVATVSCIYGLGNPVSLRDMLWTFRVGDDFDRSQVFAQLLRMLYERNDAILERGTFRPKGDVIEIYPAYLETAFRITLDWDTITDIVWFDALTGEKREHVDSVTLYPAKQFVMPQAQIDRAIKAIDDEKEERYEYFISNGQYVEAERIKSRVEYDLEMLQE
;
A
#
# COMPACT_ATOMS: atom_id res chain seq x y z
N GLY A 1 -0.31 -7.08 -18.32
CA GLY A 1 -1.07 -5.87 -18.12
C GLY A 1 -0.55 -4.74 -18.99
N VAL A 2 -1.43 -3.91 -19.51
CA VAL A 2 -1.04 -2.74 -20.31
C VAL A 2 -0.28 -1.80 -19.37
N GLU A 3 0.98 -1.51 -19.68
CA GLU A 3 1.74 -0.50 -18.94
C GLU A 3 1.10 0.87 -19.17
N LYS A 4 0.55 1.47 -18.12
CA LYS A 4 0.11 2.85 -18.16
C LYS A 4 1.29 3.76 -17.88
N PRO A 5 1.58 4.75 -18.76
CA PRO A 5 2.60 5.74 -18.45
C PRO A 5 2.14 6.69 -17.35
N PHE A 6 3.10 7.23 -16.60
CA PHE A 6 2.84 8.36 -15.74
C PHE A 6 2.61 9.61 -16.58
N VAL A 7 1.49 10.26 -16.36
CA VAL A 7 1.12 11.52 -17.03
C VAL A 7 0.66 12.52 -16.00
N VAL A 8 1.36 13.63 -15.90
CA VAL A 8 1.02 14.73 -14.99
C VAL A 8 -0.13 15.55 -15.56
N HIS A 9 -1.18 15.69 -14.77
CA HIS A 9 -2.31 16.58 -15.04
C HIS A 9 -2.21 17.80 -14.11
N ALA A 10 -1.88 18.94 -14.69
CA ALA A 10 -1.79 20.20 -13.96
C ALA A 10 -2.24 21.37 -14.85
N HIS A 11 -2.84 22.38 -14.22
CA HIS A 11 -3.27 23.60 -14.89
C HIS A 11 -2.15 24.67 -15.00
N PHE A 12 -0.97 24.36 -14.54
CA PHE A 12 0.17 25.26 -14.55
C PHE A 12 1.41 24.55 -15.09
N ASN A 13 2.35 25.32 -15.60
CA ASN A 13 3.62 24.85 -16.13
C ASN A 13 4.75 25.05 -15.12
N LEU A 14 5.90 24.41 -15.38
CA LEU A 14 7.12 24.67 -14.65
C LEU A 14 7.49 26.15 -14.75
N SER A 15 7.81 26.77 -13.62
CA SER A 15 8.17 28.17 -13.53
C SER A 15 9.54 28.35 -12.83
N GLY A 16 10.21 29.47 -13.08
CA GLY A 16 11.51 29.76 -12.52
C GLY A 16 12.53 28.65 -12.83
N ASP A 17 13.27 28.23 -11.81
CA ASP A 17 14.31 27.21 -11.94
C ASP A 17 13.80 25.77 -11.94
N GLN A 18 12.49 25.55 -11.88
CA GLN A 18 11.88 24.21 -11.80
C GLN A 18 12.23 23.34 -13.02
N GLY A 19 12.18 23.91 -14.21
CA GLY A 19 12.53 23.19 -15.44
C GLY A 19 13.97 22.74 -15.47
N GLU A 20 14.89 23.63 -15.07
CA GLU A 20 16.31 23.31 -14.96
C GLU A 20 16.57 22.26 -13.88
N ALA A 21 15.86 22.33 -12.74
CA ALA A 21 15.97 21.35 -11.67
C ALA A 21 15.52 19.95 -12.14
N VAL A 22 14.40 19.86 -12.84
CA VAL A 22 13.93 18.58 -13.42
C VAL A 22 14.95 18.00 -14.38
N ASP A 23 15.48 18.81 -15.29
CA ASP A 23 16.46 18.38 -16.29
C ASP A 23 17.77 17.92 -15.64
N ALA A 24 18.24 18.63 -14.62
CA ALA A 24 19.45 18.28 -13.87
C ALA A 24 19.28 16.96 -13.09
N LEU A 25 18.15 16.79 -12.41
CA LEU A 25 17.85 15.55 -11.68
C LEU A 25 17.70 14.36 -12.62
N TYR A 26 17.02 14.54 -13.75
CA TYR A 26 16.88 13.51 -14.76
C TYR A 26 18.22 13.10 -15.38
N LYS A 27 19.08 14.07 -15.66
CA LYS A 27 20.45 13.82 -16.15
C LYS A 27 21.25 13.00 -15.14
N GLY A 28 21.23 13.38 -13.86
CA GLY A 28 21.89 12.64 -12.78
C GLY A 28 21.37 11.20 -12.68
N TYR A 29 20.07 11.02 -12.80
CA TYR A 29 19.46 9.69 -12.84
C TYR A 29 19.98 8.84 -14.01
N LEU A 30 20.06 9.40 -15.22
CA LEU A 30 20.58 8.70 -16.40
C LEU A 30 22.07 8.37 -16.28
N GLU A 31 22.84 9.19 -15.60
CA GLU A 31 24.25 8.96 -15.33
C GLU A 31 24.52 7.96 -14.20
N GLY A 32 23.47 7.49 -13.53
CA GLY A 32 23.53 6.46 -12.49
C GLY A 32 23.80 7.00 -11.08
N ASP A 33 23.56 8.28 -10.85
CA ASP A 33 23.64 8.88 -9.51
C ASP A 33 22.71 8.15 -8.54
N ARG A 34 23.28 7.67 -7.44
CA ARG A 34 22.50 6.97 -6.40
C ARG A 34 21.67 7.89 -5.53
N ALA A 35 22.11 9.13 -5.38
CA ALA A 35 21.45 10.12 -4.56
C ALA A 35 21.65 11.51 -5.15
N GLN A 36 20.60 12.32 -5.09
CA GLN A 36 20.62 13.72 -5.48
C GLN A 36 19.81 14.52 -4.46
N THR A 37 20.10 15.79 -4.31
CA THR A 37 19.39 16.67 -3.38
C THR A 37 18.77 17.84 -4.13
N LEU A 38 17.46 17.98 -3.98
CA LEU A 38 16.71 19.16 -4.45
C LEU A 38 16.52 20.12 -3.29
N LYS A 39 17.15 21.29 -3.39
CA LYS A 39 16.99 22.37 -2.41
C LYS A 39 16.02 23.42 -2.92
N GLY A 40 15.15 23.86 -2.04
CA GLY A 40 14.19 24.93 -2.34
C GLY A 40 13.53 25.41 -1.06
N VAL A 41 13.03 26.64 -1.09
CA VAL A 41 12.25 27.20 0.01
C VAL A 41 10.83 26.61 0.00
N THR A 42 10.15 26.69 1.16
CA THR A 42 8.73 26.29 1.25
C THR A 42 7.89 27.09 0.25
N GLY A 43 7.01 26.40 -0.48
CA GLY A 43 6.19 27.02 -1.53
C GLY A 43 6.90 27.21 -2.87
N SER A 44 8.13 26.69 -3.05
CA SER A 44 8.88 26.77 -4.31
C SER A 44 8.41 25.80 -5.39
N GLY A 45 7.38 24.98 -5.12
CA GLY A 45 6.87 24.00 -6.06
C GLY A 45 7.70 22.72 -6.15
N LYS A 46 8.39 22.34 -5.09
CA LYS A 46 9.19 21.10 -5.06
C LYS A 46 8.37 19.86 -5.39
N THR A 47 7.14 19.78 -4.89
CA THR A 47 6.24 18.64 -5.16
C THR A 47 5.93 18.51 -6.64
N PHE A 48 5.64 19.62 -7.31
CA PHE A 48 5.40 19.62 -8.75
C PHE A 48 6.66 19.27 -9.55
N THR A 49 7.82 19.75 -9.12
CA THR A 49 9.12 19.37 -9.68
C THR A 49 9.34 17.87 -9.60
N MET A 50 9.04 17.27 -8.44
CA MET A 50 9.13 15.81 -8.25
C MET A 50 8.13 15.05 -9.13
N ALA A 51 6.92 15.55 -9.28
CA ALA A 51 5.92 14.95 -10.18
C ALA A 51 6.41 14.93 -11.62
N LYS A 52 6.98 16.04 -12.10
CA LYS A 52 7.56 16.14 -13.44
C LYS A 52 8.77 15.21 -13.63
N LEU A 53 9.57 15.01 -12.59
CA LEU A 53 10.68 14.06 -12.62
C LEU A 53 10.18 12.61 -12.73
N ILE A 54 9.15 12.25 -11.97
CA ILE A 54 8.51 10.92 -12.04
C ILE A 54 7.96 10.67 -13.44
N GLU A 55 7.30 11.66 -14.03
CA GLU A 55 6.80 11.58 -15.41
C GLU A 55 7.93 11.31 -16.42
N LYS A 56 9.10 11.92 -16.25
CA LYS A 56 10.26 11.67 -17.11
C LYS A 56 10.88 10.29 -16.89
N ILE A 57 11.03 9.86 -15.64
CA ILE A 57 11.72 8.61 -15.29
C ILE A 57 10.86 7.38 -15.61
N GLN A 58 9.55 7.46 -15.47
CA GLN A 58 8.62 6.35 -15.75
C GLN A 58 8.92 5.07 -14.96
N LYS A 59 9.21 5.19 -13.66
CA LYS A 59 9.49 4.06 -12.77
C LYS A 59 8.56 4.09 -11.54
N PRO A 60 8.23 2.92 -10.97
CA PRO A 60 7.58 2.85 -9.68
C PRO A 60 8.35 3.70 -8.65
N THR A 61 7.65 4.49 -7.87
CA THR A 61 8.25 5.50 -7.00
C THR A 61 7.74 5.36 -5.58
N LEU A 62 8.67 5.40 -4.63
CA LEU A 62 8.37 5.45 -3.20
C LEU A 62 8.70 6.84 -2.66
N ILE A 63 7.71 7.48 -2.05
CA ILE A 63 7.85 8.78 -1.39
C ILE A 63 7.78 8.56 0.11
N LEU A 64 8.86 8.86 0.80
CA LEU A 64 8.97 8.69 2.24
C LEU A 64 8.91 10.04 2.96
N SER A 65 8.10 10.11 3.98
CA SER A 65 8.02 11.24 4.89
C SER A 65 8.05 10.75 6.33
N HIS A 66 8.71 11.49 7.21
CA HIS A 66 8.74 11.21 8.64
C HIS A 66 7.60 11.89 9.41
N ASN A 67 6.73 12.61 8.70
CA ASN A 67 5.62 13.37 9.27
C ASN A 67 4.34 12.91 8.58
N LYS A 68 3.37 12.41 9.38
CA LYS A 68 2.11 11.91 8.84
C LYS A 68 1.27 12.99 8.16
N THR A 69 1.27 14.20 8.68
CA THR A 69 0.55 15.33 8.09
C THR A 69 1.09 15.65 6.70
N LEU A 70 2.42 15.68 6.58
CA LEU A 70 3.09 15.87 5.30
C LEU A 70 2.83 14.70 4.36
N SER A 71 2.86 13.45 4.84
CA SER A 71 2.53 12.28 4.03
C SER A 71 1.11 12.34 3.47
N ALA A 72 0.13 12.72 4.27
CA ALA A 72 -1.24 12.88 3.82
C ALA A 72 -1.39 13.99 2.77
N GLN A 73 -0.68 15.10 2.95
CA GLN A 73 -0.64 16.19 1.97
C GLN A 73 -0.01 15.75 0.66
N LEU A 74 1.13 15.08 0.71
CA LEU A 74 1.82 14.55 -0.47
C LEU A 74 0.95 13.53 -1.22
N TYR A 75 0.29 12.65 -0.50
CA TYR A 75 -0.65 11.71 -1.11
C TYR A 75 -1.74 12.41 -1.91
N ARG A 76 -2.38 13.44 -1.33
CA ARG A 76 -3.42 14.21 -2.01
C ARG A 76 -2.89 14.96 -3.23
N GLU A 77 -1.71 15.58 -3.11
CA GLU A 77 -1.09 16.31 -4.21
C GLU A 77 -0.70 15.38 -5.37
N PHE A 78 -0.03 14.26 -5.08
CA PHE A 78 0.34 13.30 -6.11
C PHE A 78 -0.87 12.62 -6.75
N LYS A 79 -1.92 12.35 -5.99
CA LYS A 79 -3.18 11.84 -6.55
C LYS A 79 -3.84 12.84 -7.49
N THR A 80 -3.73 14.12 -7.20
CA THR A 80 -4.21 15.19 -8.08
C THR A 80 -3.36 15.30 -9.34
N PHE A 81 -2.04 15.18 -9.24
CA PHE A 81 -1.16 15.22 -10.42
C PHE A 81 -1.27 13.98 -11.30
N PHE A 82 -1.53 12.83 -10.71
CA PHE A 82 -1.60 11.54 -11.41
C PHE A 82 -2.96 10.84 -11.22
N PRO A 83 -4.05 11.42 -11.73
CA PRO A 83 -5.39 10.88 -11.52
C PRO A 83 -5.61 9.52 -12.18
N GLU A 84 -4.84 9.18 -13.22
CA GLU A 84 -4.97 7.93 -13.96
C GLU A 84 -3.98 6.85 -13.54
N ASN A 85 -3.05 7.19 -12.64
CA ASN A 85 -2.03 6.28 -12.15
C ASN A 85 -2.35 5.80 -10.73
N ALA A 86 -1.71 4.73 -10.30
CA ALA A 86 -1.92 4.16 -8.98
C ALA A 86 -1.12 4.93 -7.92
N VAL A 87 -1.71 5.97 -7.36
CA VAL A 87 -1.16 6.66 -6.21
C VAL A 87 -1.75 6.04 -4.95
N THR A 88 -0.92 5.49 -4.10
CA THR A 88 -1.33 4.75 -2.91
C THR A 88 -0.73 5.35 -1.64
N TYR A 89 -1.38 5.12 -0.52
CA TYR A 89 -0.97 5.65 0.77
C TYR A 89 -0.74 4.51 1.75
N PHE A 90 0.48 4.42 2.27
CA PHE A 90 0.87 3.36 3.19
C PHE A 90 1.27 3.98 4.54
N VAL A 91 0.39 3.85 5.53
CA VAL A 91 0.58 4.38 6.88
C VAL A 91 0.42 3.28 7.91
N SER A 92 1.06 3.45 9.06
CA SER A 92 0.80 2.59 10.21
C SER A 92 -0.47 3.03 10.93
N THR A 93 -1.11 2.09 11.62
CA THR A 93 -2.26 2.40 12.49
C THR A 93 -1.89 3.42 13.56
N TYR A 94 -0.65 3.36 14.04
CA TYR A 94 -0.13 4.31 15.03
C TYR A 94 -0.09 5.75 14.51
N ASP A 95 0.30 5.97 13.26
CA ASP A 95 0.35 7.32 12.66
C ASP A 95 -1.03 7.98 12.54
N PHE A 96 -2.09 7.19 12.58
CA PHE A 96 -3.47 7.68 12.58
C PHE A 96 -4.01 7.99 13.98
N TYR A 97 -3.41 7.40 15.01
CA TYR A 97 -3.75 7.65 16.39
C TYR A 97 -3.10 8.93 16.90
N GLN A 98 -3.73 10.09 16.67
CA GLN A 98 -3.34 11.30 17.39
C GLN A 98 -4.40 11.73 18.37
N PRO A 99 -3.99 12.16 19.60
CA PRO A 99 -4.89 12.57 20.65
C PRO A 99 -5.72 13.84 20.39
N GLU A 100 -5.53 14.50 19.26
CA GLU A 100 -6.28 15.70 18.86
C GLU A 100 -7.76 15.45 18.53
N ALA A 101 -8.19 14.20 18.45
CA ALA A 101 -9.57 13.81 18.24
C ALA A 101 -10.29 13.37 19.54
N TYR A 102 -9.81 13.79 20.71
CA TYR A 102 -10.47 13.52 21.98
C TYR A 102 -11.74 14.33 22.11
N VAL A 103 -12.86 13.72 21.76
CA VAL A 103 -14.19 14.22 22.10
C VAL A 103 -14.70 13.35 23.27
N PRO A 104 -15.07 13.95 24.42
CA PRO A 104 -15.55 13.19 25.56
C PRO A 104 -16.93 12.57 25.26
N GLY A 105 -16.93 11.28 24.92
CA GLY A 105 -18.13 10.49 24.69
C GLY A 105 -17.70 9.10 24.22
N LYS A 106 -17.72 8.12 25.13
CA LYS A 106 -17.14 6.78 24.93
C LYS A 106 -17.66 6.00 23.70
N ASP A 107 -18.86 6.29 23.21
CA ASP A 107 -19.49 5.50 22.14
C ASP A 107 -19.10 5.99 20.73
N LEU A 108 -18.89 7.28 20.55
CA LEU A 108 -18.40 7.87 19.28
C LEU A 108 -16.93 7.57 19.00
N TYR A 109 -16.15 7.25 20.02
CA TYR A 109 -14.73 6.94 19.92
C TYR A 109 -14.50 5.53 19.33
N ILE A 110 -15.28 4.54 19.78
CA ILE A 110 -15.15 3.14 19.34
C ILE A 110 -15.55 2.99 17.88
N GLU A 111 -16.62 3.61 17.44
CA GLU A 111 -17.08 3.58 16.05
C GLU A 111 -16.10 4.26 15.09
N LYS A 112 -15.53 5.40 15.47
CA LYS A 112 -14.49 6.08 14.68
C LYS A 112 -13.18 5.32 14.61
N GLU A 113 -12.79 4.62 15.67
CA GLU A 113 -11.59 3.80 15.69
C GLU A 113 -11.71 2.60 14.72
N VAL A 114 -12.84 1.93 14.72
CA VAL A 114 -13.09 0.80 13.82
C VAL A 114 -13.09 1.26 12.36
N ASP A 115 -13.78 2.33 12.04
CA ASP A 115 -13.84 2.88 10.69
C ASP A 115 -12.46 3.36 10.18
N ILE A 116 -11.66 3.98 11.05
CA ILE A 116 -10.30 4.44 10.72
C ILE A 116 -9.37 3.24 10.49
N ASN A 117 -9.42 2.22 11.33
CA ASN A 117 -8.60 1.02 11.17
C ASN A 117 -8.96 0.25 9.89
N ASP A 118 -10.22 0.12 9.57
CA ASP A 118 -10.68 -0.52 8.34
C ASP A 118 -10.20 0.24 7.10
N GLU A 119 -10.24 1.56 7.13
CA GLU A 119 -9.77 2.39 6.02
C GLU A 119 -8.23 2.30 5.85
N ILE A 120 -7.48 2.26 6.96
CA ILE A 120 -6.03 2.08 6.92
C ILE A 120 -5.68 0.70 6.35
N ASP A 121 -6.34 -0.36 6.81
CA ASP A 121 -6.11 -1.71 6.31
C ASP A 121 -6.43 -1.79 4.82
N ARG A 122 -7.51 -1.15 4.38
CA ARG A 122 -7.88 -1.05 2.96
C ARG A 122 -6.79 -0.34 2.15
N LEU A 123 -6.29 0.79 2.61
CA LEU A 123 -5.23 1.55 1.94
C LEU A 123 -3.93 0.75 1.84
N ARG A 124 -3.55 0.05 2.89
CA ARG A 124 -2.35 -0.79 2.92
C ARG A 124 -2.47 -1.98 1.97
N LEU A 125 -3.61 -2.67 1.96
CA LEU A 125 -3.90 -3.76 1.04
C LEU A 125 -3.90 -3.27 -0.41
N HIS A 126 -4.51 -2.12 -0.68
CA HIS A 126 -4.52 -1.49 -2.00
C HIS A 126 -3.10 -1.14 -2.47
N ALA A 127 -2.25 -0.62 -1.59
CA ALA A 127 -0.86 -0.33 -1.92
C ALA A 127 -0.10 -1.61 -2.28
N SER A 128 -0.24 -2.65 -1.48
CA SER A 128 0.41 -3.95 -1.73
C SER A 128 -0.08 -4.58 -3.04
N PHE A 129 -1.38 -4.58 -3.27
CA PHE A 129 -1.98 -5.04 -4.52
C PHE A 129 -1.43 -4.27 -5.73
N SER A 130 -1.42 -2.94 -5.66
CA SER A 130 -0.96 -2.09 -6.77
C SER A 130 0.51 -2.35 -7.11
N LEU A 131 1.37 -2.52 -6.10
CA LEU A 131 2.78 -2.84 -6.30
C LEU A 131 2.99 -4.19 -6.98
N MET A 132 2.12 -5.16 -6.75
CA MET A 132 2.23 -6.49 -7.36
C MET A 132 1.68 -6.53 -8.80
N GLU A 133 0.66 -5.74 -9.10
CA GLU A 133 -0.08 -5.81 -10.37
C GLU A 133 0.29 -4.71 -11.38
N ARG A 134 0.84 -3.59 -10.92
CA ARG A 134 1.06 -2.42 -11.76
C ARG A 134 2.48 -1.92 -11.65
N ARG A 135 2.95 -1.25 -12.69
CA ARG A 135 4.26 -0.56 -12.68
C ARG A 135 4.12 0.95 -12.59
N ASP A 136 2.95 1.50 -12.83
CA ASP A 136 2.64 2.93 -12.71
C ASP A 136 2.18 3.27 -11.27
N VAL A 137 3.01 2.93 -10.29
CA VAL A 137 2.67 3.05 -8.87
C VAL A 137 3.54 4.10 -8.18
N ILE A 138 2.89 5.00 -7.47
CA ILE A 138 3.51 5.90 -6.51
C ILE A 138 2.98 5.54 -5.13
N VAL A 139 3.87 5.12 -4.25
CA VAL A 139 3.54 4.86 -2.84
C VAL A 139 4.02 6.02 -2.00
N VAL A 140 3.10 6.66 -1.29
CA VAL A 140 3.42 7.65 -0.26
C VAL A 140 3.32 6.97 1.09
N ALA A 141 4.40 6.95 1.84
CA ALA A 141 4.50 6.24 3.11
C ALA A 141 5.18 7.08 4.19
N THR A 142 4.84 6.80 5.44
CA THR A 142 5.64 7.26 6.56
C THR A 142 6.84 6.34 6.77
N VAL A 143 7.94 6.88 7.30
CA VAL A 143 9.16 6.10 7.53
C VAL A 143 8.91 4.91 8.48
N SER A 144 8.03 5.07 9.47
CA SER A 144 7.62 4.00 10.39
C SER A 144 6.98 2.79 9.71
N CYS A 145 6.43 2.95 8.51
CA CYS A 145 5.78 1.88 7.77
C CYS A 145 6.73 0.97 6.98
N ILE A 146 7.98 1.38 6.77
CA ILE A 146 8.95 0.60 5.96
C ILE A 146 9.13 -0.80 6.52
N TYR A 147 9.14 -0.92 7.84
CA TYR A 147 9.37 -2.18 8.54
C TYR A 147 8.14 -3.11 8.55
N GLY A 148 6.96 -2.59 8.20
CA GLY A 148 5.73 -3.36 8.07
C GLY A 148 5.48 -3.98 6.69
N LEU A 149 6.37 -3.74 5.75
CA LEU A 149 6.30 -4.36 4.42
C LEU A 149 6.75 -5.82 4.54
N GLY A 150 5.80 -6.75 4.41
CA GLY A 150 6.08 -8.19 4.43
C GLY A 150 6.98 -8.63 3.27
N ASN A 151 7.50 -9.85 3.37
CA ASN A 151 8.32 -10.43 2.32
C ASN A 151 7.46 -10.68 1.06
N PRO A 152 7.81 -10.11 -0.11
CA PRO A 152 7.07 -10.32 -1.35
C PRO A 152 6.94 -11.80 -1.76
N VAL A 153 7.91 -12.62 -1.43
CA VAL A 153 7.89 -14.08 -1.72
C VAL A 153 6.77 -14.75 -0.92
N SER A 154 6.66 -14.44 0.37
CA SER A 154 5.60 -14.98 1.22
C SER A 154 4.21 -14.51 0.80
N LEU A 155 4.10 -13.27 0.31
CA LEU A 155 2.84 -12.74 -0.21
C LEU A 155 2.40 -13.50 -1.47
N ARG A 156 3.33 -13.80 -2.37
CA ARG A 156 3.04 -14.57 -3.59
C ARG A 156 2.47 -15.96 -3.30
N ASP A 157 2.96 -16.62 -2.25
CA ASP A 157 2.49 -17.95 -1.84
C ASP A 157 1.05 -17.92 -1.30
N MET A 158 0.55 -16.75 -0.93
CA MET A 158 -0.81 -16.54 -0.42
C MET A 158 -1.82 -16.09 -1.48
N LEU A 159 -1.38 -15.88 -2.72
CA LEU A 159 -2.24 -15.48 -3.82
C LEU A 159 -2.99 -16.70 -4.38
N TRP A 160 -4.19 -16.46 -4.88
CA TRP A 160 -4.88 -17.46 -5.66
C TRP A 160 -5.46 -16.88 -6.94
N THR A 161 -5.13 -17.48 -8.06
CA THR A 161 -5.68 -17.11 -9.36
C THR A 161 -6.80 -18.06 -9.73
N PHE A 162 -8.00 -17.52 -9.88
CA PHE A 162 -9.15 -18.21 -10.46
C PHE A 162 -9.12 -18.03 -11.97
N ARG A 163 -9.23 -19.12 -12.72
CA ARG A 163 -9.28 -19.10 -14.18
C ARG A 163 -10.51 -19.83 -14.69
N VAL A 164 -11.13 -19.29 -15.71
CA VAL A 164 -12.17 -20.02 -16.45
C VAL A 164 -11.57 -21.33 -16.97
N GLY A 165 -12.26 -22.44 -16.71
CA GLY A 165 -11.77 -23.78 -17.06
C GLY A 165 -11.05 -24.50 -15.91
N ASP A 166 -10.74 -23.84 -14.81
CA ASP A 166 -10.18 -24.50 -13.62
C ASP A 166 -11.15 -25.49 -13.00
N ASP A 167 -10.61 -26.63 -12.54
CA ASP A 167 -11.36 -27.69 -11.88
C ASP A 167 -11.26 -27.54 -10.36
N PHE A 168 -12.24 -26.89 -9.78
CA PHE A 168 -12.42 -26.75 -8.33
C PHE A 168 -13.88 -26.97 -7.95
N ASP A 169 -14.12 -27.85 -7.01
CA ASP A 169 -15.43 -27.93 -6.43
C ASP A 169 -15.70 -26.77 -5.46
N ARG A 170 -16.94 -26.57 -5.11
CA ARG A 170 -17.39 -25.50 -4.22
C ARG A 170 -16.70 -25.54 -2.85
N SER A 171 -16.48 -26.72 -2.30
CA SER A 171 -15.80 -26.90 -1.00
C SER A 171 -14.33 -26.49 -1.05
N GLN A 172 -13.64 -26.78 -2.15
CA GLN A 172 -12.25 -26.37 -2.37
C GLN A 172 -12.13 -24.85 -2.46
N VAL A 173 -13.06 -24.19 -3.17
CA VAL A 173 -13.11 -22.73 -3.26
C VAL A 173 -13.33 -22.11 -1.88
N PHE A 174 -14.29 -22.62 -1.09
CA PHE A 174 -14.54 -22.12 0.26
C PHE A 174 -13.34 -22.30 1.18
N ALA A 175 -12.71 -23.47 1.17
CA ALA A 175 -11.53 -23.75 2.00
C ALA A 175 -10.40 -22.77 1.68
N GLN A 176 -10.17 -22.47 0.40
CA GLN A 176 -9.14 -21.55 -0.01
C GLN A 176 -9.46 -20.11 0.39
N LEU A 177 -10.69 -19.66 0.22
CA LEU A 177 -11.12 -18.32 0.65
C LEU A 177 -10.95 -18.13 2.16
N LEU A 178 -11.29 -19.14 2.96
CA LEU A 178 -11.08 -19.10 4.41
C LEU A 178 -9.60 -19.04 4.79
N ARG A 179 -8.72 -19.77 4.08
CA ARG A 179 -7.27 -19.67 4.27
C ARG A 179 -6.72 -18.28 3.95
N MET A 180 -7.35 -17.60 3.01
CA MET A 180 -7.02 -16.22 2.62
C MET A 180 -7.70 -15.18 3.51
N LEU A 181 -8.29 -15.62 4.63
CA LEU A 181 -8.95 -14.79 5.64
C LEU A 181 -10.21 -14.06 5.16
N TYR A 182 -10.83 -14.53 4.08
CA TYR A 182 -12.17 -14.10 3.70
C TYR A 182 -13.22 -14.75 4.59
N GLU A 183 -14.25 -14.02 4.93
CA GLU A 183 -15.33 -14.48 5.78
C GLU A 183 -16.56 -14.80 4.93
N ARG A 184 -17.24 -15.89 5.25
CA ARG A 184 -18.52 -16.21 4.62
C ARG A 184 -19.62 -15.36 5.22
N ASN A 185 -20.40 -14.70 4.38
CA ASN A 185 -21.59 -13.96 4.77
C ASN A 185 -22.69 -14.19 3.71
N ASP A 186 -23.68 -14.99 4.04
CA ASP A 186 -24.74 -15.35 3.10
C ASP A 186 -25.78 -14.22 2.91
N ALA A 187 -25.80 -13.25 3.83
CA ALA A 187 -26.76 -12.15 3.81
C ALA A 187 -26.23 -10.91 3.09
N ILE A 188 -25.04 -10.47 3.44
CA ILE A 188 -24.47 -9.20 2.98
C ILE A 188 -23.11 -9.46 2.35
N LEU A 189 -22.90 -8.94 1.13
CA LEU A 189 -21.62 -8.93 0.46
C LEU A 189 -20.92 -7.61 0.71
N GLU A 190 -19.87 -7.63 1.50
CA GLU A 190 -19.02 -6.48 1.81
C GLU A 190 -17.56 -6.84 1.63
N ARG A 191 -16.67 -5.85 1.64
CA ARG A 191 -15.24 -6.08 1.42
C ARG A 191 -14.69 -7.11 2.41
N GLY A 192 -13.94 -8.10 1.89
CA GLY A 192 -13.38 -9.19 2.68
C GLY A 192 -14.32 -10.35 2.95
N THR A 193 -15.47 -10.38 2.31
CA THR A 193 -16.46 -11.48 2.43
C THR A 193 -16.71 -12.19 1.11
N PHE A 194 -17.22 -13.40 1.19
CA PHE A 194 -17.76 -14.14 0.05
C PHE A 194 -19.14 -14.67 0.37
N ARG A 195 -19.98 -14.77 -0.65
CA ARG A 195 -21.38 -15.18 -0.54
C ARG A 195 -21.71 -16.21 -1.61
N PRO A 196 -21.98 -17.47 -1.22
CA PRO A 196 -22.48 -18.46 -2.16
C PRO A 196 -23.97 -18.24 -2.47
N LYS A 197 -24.31 -18.38 -3.76
CA LYS A 197 -25.70 -18.34 -4.26
C LYS A 197 -25.88 -19.41 -5.34
N GLY A 198 -26.37 -20.58 -4.97
CA GLY A 198 -26.54 -21.67 -5.91
C GLY A 198 -25.21 -22.10 -6.55
N ASP A 199 -25.13 -22.03 -7.87
CA ASP A 199 -23.92 -22.36 -8.64
C ASP A 199 -22.91 -21.23 -8.71
N VAL A 200 -23.15 -20.15 -8.00
CA VAL A 200 -22.35 -18.92 -8.03
C VAL A 200 -21.74 -18.64 -6.68
N ILE A 201 -20.50 -18.18 -6.71
CA ILE A 201 -19.80 -17.63 -5.53
C ILE A 201 -19.44 -16.19 -5.82
N GLU A 202 -19.96 -15.28 -5.01
CA GLU A 202 -19.64 -13.86 -5.08
C GLU A 202 -18.52 -13.55 -4.08
N ILE A 203 -17.48 -12.85 -4.51
CA ILE A 203 -16.31 -12.52 -3.70
C ILE A 203 -16.05 -11.02 -3.80
N TYR A 204 -15.94 -10.38 -2.65
CA TYR A 204 -15.61 -8.96 -2.58
C TYR A 204 -14.18 -8.78 -2.06
N PRO A 205 -13.19 -8.52 -2.95
CA PRO A 205 -11.82 -8.28 -2.51
C PRO A 205 -11.75 -7.16 -1.48
N ALA A 206 -10.96 -7.37 -0.42
CA ALA A 206 -10.89 -6.43 0.69
C ALA A 206 -10.24 -5.08 0.32
N TYR A 207 -9.50 -5.02 -0.77
CA TYR A 207 -8.70 -3.90 -1.25
C TYR A 207 -9.29 -3.20 -2.48
N LEU A 208 -10.45 -3.65 -2.97
CA LEU A 208 -11.12 -3.10 -4.16
C LEU A 208 -12.52 -2.56 -3.80
N GLU A 209 -13.11 -1.83 -4.72
CA GLU A 209 -14.48 -1.33 -4.64
C GLU A 209 -15.44 -2.08 -5.56
N THR A 210 -14.94 -3.12 -6.23
CA THR A 210 -15.69 -3.95 -7.14
C THR A 210 -15.56 -5.40 -6.71
N ALA A 211 -16.66 -6.13 -6.73
CA ALA A 211 -16.71 -7.56 -6.45
C ALA A 211 -16.65 -8.37 -7.74
N PHE A 212 -16.36 -9.65 -7.64
CA PHE A 212 -16.46 -10.57 -8.76
C PHE A 212 -17.26 -11.81 -8.41
N ARG A 213 -17.80 -12.43 -9.45
CA ARG A 213 -18.66 -13.61 -9.36
C ARG A 213 -18.07 -14.73 -10.16
N ILE A 214 -17.92 -15.89 -9.54
CA ILE A 214 -17.50 -17.13 -10.17
C ILE A 214 -18.71 -18.00 -10.36
N THR A 215 -18.94 -18.48 -11.57
CA THR A 215 -19.96 -19.48 -11.86
C THR A 215 -19.31 -20.85 -11.98
N LEU A 216 -19.83 -21.84 -11.26
CA LEU A 216 -19.39 -23.23 -11.29
C LEU A 216 -20.41 -24.09 -12.00
N ASP A 217 -19.95 -24.90 -12.96
CA ASP A 217 -20.71 -26.03 -13.50
C ASP A 217 -20.07 -27.30 -12.96
N TRP A 218 -20.70 -27.90 -11.94
CA TRP A 218 -20.12 -28.97 -11.11
C TRP A 218 -18.77 -28.51 -10.51
N ASP A 219 -17.66 -29.02 -11.02
CA ASP A 219 -16.31 -28.78 -10.51
C ASP A 219 -15.51 -27.86 -11.43
N THR A 220 -16.16 -27.18 -12.40
CA THR A 220 -15.47 -26.34 -13.38
C THR A 220 -15.93 -24.90 -13.31
N ILE A 221 -14.98 -23.98 -13.27
CA ILE A 221 -15.26 -22.53 -13.40
C ILE A 221 -15.63 -22.25 -14.85
N THR A 222 -16.87 -21.82 -15.10
CA THR A 222 -17.36 -21.54 -16.47
C THR A 222 -17.41 -20.06 -16.79
N ASP A 223 -17.47 -19.20 -15.81
CA ASP A 223 -17.55 -17.75 -16.00
C ASP A 223 -17.01 -17.01 -14.80
N ILE A 224 -16.35 -15.86 -15.05
CA ILE A 224 -15.92 -14.90 -14.04
C ILE A 224 -16.33 -13.51 -14.51
N VAL A 225 -17.10 -12.79 -13.69
CA VAL A 225 -17.59 -11.45 -14.01
C VAL A 225 -17.40 -10.49 -12.85
N TRP A 226 -16.86 -9.31 -13.14
CA TRP A 226 -16.84 -8.18 -12.23
C TRP A 226 -18.22 -7.53 -12.17
N PHE A 227 -18.64 -7.12 -11.00
CA PHE A 227 -19.92 -6.44 -10.81
C PHE A 227 -19.86 -5.44 -9.66
N ASP A 228 -20.78 -4.50 -9.68
CA ASP A 228 -20.97 -3.55 -8.58
C ASP A 228 -21.70 -4.23 -7.43
N ALA A 229 -21.10 -4.28 -6.25
CA ALA A 229 -21.68 -4.98 -5.10
C ALA A 229 -22.96 -4.34 -4.54
N LEU A 230 -23.15 -3.03 -4.76
CA LEU A 230 -24.32 -2.30 -4.31
C LEU A 230 -25.49 -2.43 -5.28
N THR A 231 -25.26 -2.25 -6.57
CA THR A 231 -26.28 -2.26 -7.60
C THR A 231 -26.52 -3.62 -8.23
N GLY A 232 -25.54 -4.52 -8.15
CA GLY A 232 -25.54 -5.81 -8.83
C GLY A 232 -25.26 -5.70 -10.34
N GLU A 233 -24.94 -4.52 -10.83
CA GLU A 233 -24.67 -4.28 -12.25
C GLU A 233 -23.38 -5.01 -12.67
N LYS A 234 -23.52 -5.88 -13.69
CA LYS A 234 -22.41 -6.57 -14.30
C LYS A 234 -21.58 -5.59 -15.12
N ARG A 235 -20.25 -5.67 -14.95
CA ARG A 235 -19.30 -4.80 -15.66
C ARG A 235 -18.58 -5.57 -16.75
N GLU A 236 -17.65 -6.42 -16.39
CA GLU A 236 -16.73 -7.06 -17.32
C GLU A 236 -16.60 -8.54 -17.04
N HIS A 237 -16.70 -9.37 -18.11
CA HIS A 237 -16.31 -10.76 -18.06
C HIS A 237 -14.79 -10.87 -18.28
N VAL A 238 -14.14 -11.69 -17.47
CA VAL A 238 -12.70 -11.91 -17.54
C VAL A 238 -12.37 -13.39 -17.56
N ASP A 239 -11.21 -13.73 -18.08
CA ASP A 239 -10.72 -15.10 -18.13
C ASP A 239 -10.08 -15.56 -16.82
N SER A 240 -9.60 -14.62 -16.04
CA SER A 240 -8.96 -14.89 -14.75
C SER A 240 -9.03 -13.71 -13.79
N VAL A 241 -8.98 -14.02 -12.49
CA VAL A 241 -8.83 -13.05 -11.39
C VAL A 241 -7.81 -13.59 -10.41
N THR A 242 -6.84 -12.76 -10.05
CA THR A 242 -5.92 -13.06 -8.95
C THR A 242 -6.43 -12.38 -7.69
N LEU A 243 -6.68 -13.18 -6.67
CA LEU A 243 -7.15 -12.71 -5.37
C LEU A 243 -6.00 -12.67 -4.35
N TYR A 244 -5.96 -11.59 -3.59
CA TYR A 244 -5.01 -11.37 -2.50
C TYR A 244 -5.73 -11.59 -1.16
N PRO A 245 -5.00 -11.91 -0.07
CA PRO A 245 -5.61 -12.12 1.24
C PRO A 245 -6.47 -10.94 1.70
N ALA A 246 -7.52 -11.23 2.45
CA ALA A 246 -8.45 -10.22 2.95
C ALA A 246 -7.86 -9.34 4.05
N LYS A 247 -6.83 -9.84 4.72
CA LYS A 247 -6.09 -9.09 5.75
C LYS A 247 -4.64 -8.99 5.37
N GLN A 248 -3.98 -7.93 5.84
CA GLN A 248 -2.56 -7.77 5.60
C GLN A 248 -1.80 -8.98 6.15
N PHE A 249 -0.81 -9.42 5.40
CA PHE A 249 0.05 -10.50 5.82
C PHE A 249 0.75 -10.15 7.14
N VAL A 250 0.47 -10.92 8.17
CA VAL A 250 1.23 -10.87 9.42
C VAL A 250 2.44 -11.76 9.23
N MET A 251 3.64 -11.19 9.27
CA MET A 251 4.86 -12.00 9.24
C MET A 251 4.84 -13.02 10.38
N PRO A 252 5.29 -14.26 10.14
CA PRO A 252 5.49 -15.22 11.23
C PRO A 252 6.32 -14.59 12.35
N GLN A 253 5.92 -14.80 13.60
CA GLN A 253 6.59 -14.20 14.76
C GLN A 253 8.12 -14.41 14.75
N ALA A 254 8.55 -15.58 14.31
CA ALA A 254 9.98 -15.88 14.19
C ALA A 254 10.74 -15.00 13.18
N GLN A 255 10.06 -14.52 12.14
CA GLN A 255 10.66 -13.58 11.17
C GLN A 255 10.70 -12.16 11.73
N ILE A 256 9.66 -11.76 12.48
CA ILE A 256 9.62 -10.49 13.19
C ILE A 256 10.74 -10.43 14.20
N ASP A 257 10.92 -11.45 15.02
CA ASP A 257 11.97 -11.53 16.05
C ASP A 257 13.37 -11.43 15.44
N ARG A 258 13.61 -12.10 14.31
CA ARG A 258 14.89 -12.01 13.58
C ARG A 258 15.13 -10.61 12.99
N ALA A 259 14.08 -9.99 12.43
CA ALA A 259 14.17 -8.63 11.91
C ALA A 259 14.48 -7.63 13.03
N ILE A 260 13.77 -7.72 14.15
CA ILE A 260 14.00 -6.89 15.34
C ILE A 260 15.44 -7.02 15.83
N LYS A 261 15.95 -8.26 15.95
CA LYS A 261 17.33 -8.49 16.39
C LYS A 261 18.33 -7.89 15.41
N ALA A 262 18.16 -8.08 14.11
CA ALA A 262 19.06 -7.54 13.10
C ALA A 262 19.10 -6.00 13.12
N ILE A 263 17.95 -5.37 13.28
CA ILE A 263 17.83 -3.92 13.38
C ILE A 263 18.49 -3.40 14.67
N ASP A 264 18.27 -4.09 15.76
CA ASP A 264 18.88 -3.73 17.05
C ASP A 264 20.41 -3.83 17.02
N ASP A 265 20.94 -4.91 16.45
CA ASP A 265 22.39 -5.11 16.26
C ASP A 265 22.99 -4.01 15.38
N GLU A 266 22.33 -3.66 14.26
CA GLU A 266 22.79 -2.56 13.39
C GLU A 266 22.71 -1.20 14.09
N LYS A 267 21.70 -0.96 14.90
CA LYS A 267 21.58 0.25 15.73
C LYS A 267 22.78 0.37 16.67
N GLU A 268 23.16 -0.68 17.38
CA GLU A 268 24.29 -0.68 18.30
C GLU A 268 25.60 -0.40 17.56
N GLU A 269 25.86 -1.04 16.43
CA GLU A 269 27.05 -0.78 15.60
C GLU A 269 27.12 0.68 15.14
N ARG A 270 26.00 1.25 14.69
CA ARG A 270 25.96 2.66 14.25
C ARG A 270 26.09 3.62 15.40
N TYR A 271 25.53 3.31 16.56
CA TYR A 271 25.69 4.12 17.77
C TYR A 271 27.17 4.18 18.19
N GLU A 272 27.84 3.02 18.27
CA GLU A 272 29.26 2.95 18.61
C GLU A 272 30.12 3.70 17.57
N TYR A 273 29.80 3.59 16.29
CA TYR A 273 30.48 4.32 15.24
C TYR A 273 30.38 5.84 15.45
N PHE A 274 29.21 6.37 15.73
CA PHE A 274 29.04 7.80 15.97
C PHE A 274 29.73 8.26 17.26
N ILE A 275 29.66 7.50 18.32
CA ILE A 275 30.36 7.79 19.59
C ILE A 275 31.88 7.83 19.36
N SER A 276 32.44 6.85 18.67
CA SER A 276 33.87 6.77 18.34
C SER A 276 34.37 7.96 17.51
N ASN A 277 33.51 8.56 16.70
CA ASN A 277 33.82 9.72 15.90
C ASN A 277 33.43 11.05 16.57
N GLY A 278 33.03 11.05 17.83
CA GLY A 278 32.67 12.25 18.59
C GLY A 278 31.32 12.87 18.17
N GLN A 279 30.50 12.13 17.44
CA GLN A 279 29.18 12.56 16.93
C GLN A 279 28.07 12.14 17.91
N TYR A 280 28.06 12.71 19.11
CA TYR A 280 27.17 12.29 20.20
C TYR A 280 25.69 12.61 19.93
N VAL A 281 25.39 13.70 19.23
CA VAL A 281 24.00 14.09 18.90
C VAL A 281 23.41 13.11 17.87
N GLU A 282 24.20 12.75 16.86
CA GLU A 282 23.83 11.78 15.85
C GLU A 282 23.62 10.39 16.44
N ALA A 283 24.50 10.00 17.38
CA ALA A 283 24.37 8.73 18.10
C ALA A 283 23.08 8.65 18.90
N GLU A 284 22.73 9.67 19.66
CA GLU A 284 21.47 9.71 20.42
C GLU A 284 20.24 9.76 19.53
N ARG A 285 20.30 10.45 18.41
CA ARG A 285 19.20 10.51 17.45
C ARG A 285 18.91 9.16 16.82
N ILE A 286 19.94 8.43 16.36
CA ILE A 286 19.74 7.12 15.74
C ILE A 286 19.23 6.12 16.76
N LYS A 287 19.75 6.15 17.98
CA LYS A 287 19.31 5.28 19.08
C LYS A 287 17.83 5.48 19.39
N SER A 288 17.41 6.71 19.69
CA SER A 288 16.04 7.03 20.05
C SER A 288 15.05 6.68 18.94
N ARG A 289 15.43 6.93 17.69
CA ARG A 289 14.57 6.66 16.54
C ARG A 289 14.39 5.18 16.29
N VAL A 290 15.47 4.41 16.31
CA VAL A 290 15.41 2.97 16.07
C VAL A 290 14.73 2.25 17.22
N GLU A 291 14.94 2.66 18.47
CA GLU A 291 14.20 2.12 19.63
C GLU A 291 12.69 2.32 19.48
N TYR A 292 12.27 3.50 19.05
CA TYR A 292 10.87 3.79 18.76
C TYR A 292 10.31 2.90 17.65
N ASP A 293 11.05 2.76 16.53
CA ASP A 293 10.64 1.91 15.42
C ASP A 293 10.56 0.44 15.81
N LEU A 294 11.48 -0.05 16.67
CA LEU A 294 11.45 -1.42 17.19
C LEU A 294 10.25 -1.66 18.12
N GLU A 295 9.88 -0.67 18.93
CA GLU A 295 8.69 -0.73 19.77
C GLU A 295 7.42 -0.90 18.92
N MET A 296 7.34 -0.17 17.81
CA MET A 296 6.23 -0.27 16.84
C MET A 296 6.13 -1.62 16.13
N LEU A 297 7.23 -2.33 15.96
CA LEU A 297 7.23 -3.68 15.35
C LEU A 297 6.77 -4.77 16.32
N GLN A 298 6.77 -4.49 17.62
CA GLN A 298 6.40 -5.45 18.66
C GLN A 298 4.90 -5.39 19.03
N GLU A 299 4.21 -4.30 18.70
CA GLU A 299 2.75 -4.13 18.84
C GLU A 299 1.99 -4.64 17.63
#